data_a27b89325f41e4b32691c861c14688cb
#
_entry.id   a27b89325f41e4b32691c861c14688cb
#
_cell.length_a   1.000
_cell.length_b   1.000
_cell.length_c   1.000
_cell.angle_alpha   90.00
_cell.angle_beta   90.00
_cell.angle_gamma   90.00
#
_symmetry.space_group_name_H-M   'P 1'
#
loop_
_entity.id
_entity.type
_entity.pdbx_description
1 polymer ?
#
loop_
_entity_poly.entity_id
_entity_poly.type
_entity_poly.pdbx_seq_one_letter_code
_entity_poly.pdbx_strand_id
1 'polypeptide(L)'
;MENVIKENDKGQVINKLYLSNLNDESNDSDNLRKIIEKFLHENQHFGICPGCNRPNTFRNWCKECYSKKFQQNFGNWTSGNEQIDKFIKESQLNARNWSELLEWIPYNRLRNIKYLAQGGFSTVYKAIWLDGKVRHWDYEKQGWNRSAYKIDEQYYEDASNSQIKNPLKIDEKYGYPIVLKSLNDSSNLNEDFLNEWKLHLQCHYEAFLNGTLLIPIIGITQDPDTLNYMIVLQFADGSLRNNLLIKKYNPNDKFENLDGISSQLQAIHKLNLVYGDLHNGNILHIAYYLYVSDLGLCRPDNQPNIKNEIYGVIPYIAPEVLRGKPYTKASDIYSFGIIMWEMTSGVPAFHNIPHDINLCLNICRGDRPEIIEGTMPEYVELMKRCWDNDPEKRPTANELRVIFTEWKEKYPIEEDEEKRIPIPENEQEIIYHPKSCYTSRKFDYSARLNEILLRDELSDKIVITDNKNDNNVAISKNLDELDDCIIKSIKRDLDELDELDDCTIKRIKRD
;
A
#
# COMPACT_ATOMS: atom_id res chain seq x y z
N MET A 1 13.55 37.54 -21.59
CA MET A 1 13.83 36.12 -21.30
C MET A 1 13.28 35.83 -19.90
N GLU A 2 12.01 35.45 -19.84
CA GLU A 2 11.34 35.11 -18.59
C GLU A 2 11.59 33.63 -18.31
N ASN A 3 12.32 33.38 -17.21
CA ASN A 3 12.53 32.00 -16.74
C ASN A 3 11.25 31.49 -16.08
N VAL A 4 10.50 30.67 -16.78
CA VAL A 4 9.43 29.85 -16.21
C VAL A 4 10.12 28.73 -15.41
N ILE A 5 10.22 28.90 -14.11
CA ILE A 5 10.68 27.84 -13.21
C ILE A 5 9.56 26.80 -13.12
N LYS A 6 9.82 25.57 -13.57
CA LYS A 6 8.88 24.46 -13.52
C LYS A 6 8.51 24.13 -12.06
N GLU A 7 7.27 23.75 -11.82
CA GLU A 7 6.68 23.46 -10.47
C GLU A 7 7.49 22.44 -9.63
N ASN A 8 8.23 21.55 -10.27
CA ASN A 8 9.05 20.52 -9.60
C ASN A 8 10.31 21.07 -8.89
N ASP A 9 10.88 22.19 -9.35
CA ASP A 9 12.08 22.75 -8.74
C ASP A 9 11.81 23.41 -7.37
N LYS A 10 10.57 23.81 -7.12
CA LYS A 10 10.18 24.54 -5.90
C LYS A 10 10.06 23.63 -4.68
N GLY A 11 9.58 22.40 -4.86
CA GLY A 11 9.54 21.38 -3.79
C GLY A 11 10.96 20.97 -3.33
N GLN A 12 11.92 20.88 -4.26
CA GLN A 12 13.32 20.56 -3.96
C GLN A 12 14.05 21.69 -3.23
N VAL A 13 13.73 22.94 -3.53
CA VAL A 13 14.32 24.11 -2.84
C VAL A 13 13.84 24.17 -1.38
N ILE A 14 12.58 23.84 -1.09
CA ILE A 14 12.04 23.78 0.27
C ILE A 14 12.73 22.69 1.09
N ASN A 15 12.89 21.49 0.52
CA ASN A 15 13.59 20.39 1.18
C ASN A 15 15.08 20.69 1.43
N LYS A 16 15.75 21.36 0.50
CA LYS A 16 17.16 21.75 0.66
C LYS A 16 17.36 22.80 1.77
N LEU A 17 16.43 23.74 1.91
CA LEU A 17 16.46 24.76 2.98
C LEU A 17 16.12 24.15 4.35
N TYR A 18 15.20 23.17 4.41
CA TYR A 18 14.84 22.51 5.67
C TYR A 18 15.95 21.60 6.21
N LEU A 19 16.66 20.89 5.33
CA LEU A 19 17.73 19.95 5.71
C LEU A 19 19.08 20.63 6.00
N SER A 20 19.35 21.81 5.43
CA SER A 20 20.61 22.53 5.68
C SER A 20 20.63 23.26 7.03
N ASN A 21 19.49 23.51 7.67
CA ASN A 21 19.37 24.29 8.89
C ASN A 21 19.15 23.48 10.17
N LEU A 22 19.15 22.15 10.10
CA LEU A 22 19.03 21.27 11.28
C LEU A 22 20.36 21.00 12.00
N ASN A 23 21.48 21.51 11.48
CA ASN A 23 22.83 21.24 12.02
C ASN A 23 23.55 22.44 12.66
N ASP A 24 22.91 23.61 12.82
CA ASP A 24 23.53 24.76 13.48
C ASP A 24 22.66 25.31 14.61
N GLU A 25 22.99 24.91 15.83
CA GLU A 25 22.48 25.52 17.07
C GLU A 25 23.21 26.82 17.39
N SER A 26 22.89 27.91 16.71
CA SER A 26 23.16 29.26 17.29
C SER A 26 22.59 30.38 16.42
N ASN A 27 21.70 31.17 16.98
CA ASN A 27 21.32 32.56 16.61
C ASN A 27 20.48 32.81 15.35
N ASP A 28 19.64 31.89 14.86
CA ASP A 28 19.00 32.13 13.57
C ASP A 28 17.46 32.06 13.56
N SER A 29 16.79 32.18 14.71
CA SER A 29 15.32 32.23 14.75
C SER A 29 14.76 33.42 13.94
N ASP A 30 15.43 34.55 13.94
CA ASP A 30 15.04 35.77 13.20
C ASP A 30 15.35 35.66 11.70
N ASN A 31 16.45 35.04 11.31
CA ASN A 31 16.75 34.74 9.91
C ASN A 31 15.83 33.70 9.34
N LEU A 32 15.55 32.63 10.09
CA LEU A 32 14.60 31.60 9.71
C LEU A 32 13.19 32.21 9.56
N ARG A 33 12.78 33.09 10.46
CA ARG A 33 11.51 33.78 10.39
C ARG A 33 11.43 34.70 9.16
N LYS A 34 12.50 35.45 8.85
CA LYS A 34 12.58 36.28 7.64
C LYS A 34 12.61 35.45 6.35
N ILE A 35 13.28 34.30 6.35
CA ILE A 35 13.28 33.36 5.22
C ILE A 35 11.87 32.75 5.03
N ILE A 36 11.21 32.36 6.11
CA ILE A 36 9.84 31.88 6.09
C ILE A 36 8.86 32.99 5.66
N GLU A 37 9.00 34.20 6.17
CA GLU A 37 8.18 35.35 5.78
C GLU A 37 8.41 35.73 4.31
N LYS A 38 9.66 35.75 3.84
CA LYS A 38 10.01 35.95 2.43
C LYS A 38 9.46 34.82 1.56
N PHE A 39 9.57 33.57 2.01
CA PHE A 39 9.02 32.39 1.33
C PHE A 39 7.48 32.43 1.27
N LEU A 40 6.81 32.83 2.36
CA LEU A 40 5.35 33.02 2.39
C LEU A 40 4.92 34.19 1.51
N HIS A 41 5.75 35.22 1.37
CA HIS A 41 5.48 36.39 0.51
C HIS A 41 5.72 36.06 -0.97
N GLU A 42 6.72 35.23 -1.29
CA GLU A 42 7.01 34.76 -2.66
C GLU A 42 6.08 33.62 -3.11
N ASN A 43 5.50 32.86 -2.17
CA ASN A 43 4.58 31.74 -2.44
C ASN A 43 3.10 32.13 -2.27
N GLN A 44 2.64 33.22 -2.86
CA GLN A 44 1.21 33.52 -3.02
C GLN A 44 0.47 32.53 -3.97
N HIS A 45 1.00 31.31 -4.16
CA HIS A 45 0.45 30.33 -5.10
C HIS A 45 -0.96 29.86 -4.76
N PHE A 46 -1.35 29.93 -3.48
CA PHE A 46 -2.68 29.50 -3.05
C PHE A 46 -3.65 30.66 -2.77
N GLY A 47 -3.23 31.90 -3.06
CA GLY A 47 -4.04 33.10 -2.85
C GLY A 47 -4.19 33.50 -1.38
N ILE A 48 -4.96 34.56 -1.16
CA ILE A 48 -5.24 35.15 0.16
C ILE A 48 -6.60 34.66 0.69
N CYS A 49 -6.66 34.32 1.95
CA CYS A 49 -7.88 33.90 2.61
C CYS A 49 -8.86 35.09 2.75
N PRO A 50 -10.08 35.03 2.21
CA PRO A 50 -11.07 36.12 2.35
C PRO A 50 -11.50 36.36 3.81
N GLY A 51 -11.34 35.37 4.70
CA GLY A 51 -11.78 35.47 6.09
C GLY A 51 -10.77 36.13 7.04
N CYS A 52 -9.47 36.02 6.79
CA CYS A 52 -8.44 36.58 7.70
C CYS A 52 -7.36 37.40 6.99
N ASN A 53 -7.44 37.54 5.68
CA ASN A 53 -6.50 38.25 4.83
C ASN A 53 -5.04 37.78 4.94
N ARG A 54 -4.83 36.50 5.28
CA ARG A 54 -3.53 35.84 5.31
C ARG A 54 -3.39 34.87 4.16
N PRO A 55 -2.16 34.47 3.78
CA PRO A 55 -1.95 33.43 2.77
C PRO A 55 -2.68 32.13 3.12
N ASN A 56 -3.29 31.51 2.14
CA ASN A 56 -3.86 30.17 2.29
C ASN A 56 -2.75 29.12 2.46
N THR A 57 -3.01 28.08 3.22
CA THR A 57 -2.09 26.93 3.39
C THR A 57 -2.16 25.95 2.23
N PHE A 58 -3.25 26.00 1.44
CA PHE A 58 -3.47 25.25 0.20
C PHE A 58 -4.52 25.96 -0.66
N ARG A 59 -4.75 25.50 -1.88
CA ARG A 59 -5.79 26.08 -2.79
C ARG A 59 -7.14 26.18 -2.09
N ASN A 60 -7.63 27.39 -1.90
CA ASN A 60 -8.86 27.70 -1.18
C ASN A 60 -8.94 27.13 0.26
N TRP A 61 -7.79 26.91 0.92
CA TRP A 61 -7.75 26.37 2.27
C TRP A 61 -6.92 27.27 3.19
N CYS A 62 -7.56 27.74 4.26
CA CYS A 62 -6.90 28.49 5.32
C CYS A 62 -6.96 27.72 6.63
N LYS A 63 -5.85 27.13 7.08
CA LYS A 63 -5.77 26.34 8.30
C LYS A 63 -6.38 27.09 9.50
N GLU A 64 -6.01 28.36 9.72
CA GLU A 64 -6.47 29.14 10.89
C GLU A 64 -7.97 29.42 10.90
N CYS A 65 -8.55 29.78 9.74
CA CYS A 65 -9.96 30.02 9.63
C CYS A 65 -10.78 28.74 9.74
N TYR A 66 -10.27 27.68 9.11
CA TYR A 66 -11.02 26.42 9.03
C TYR A 66 -10.96 25.65 10.34
N SER A 67 -9.84 25.64 11.07
CA SER A 67 -9.75 25.07 12.40
C SER A 67 -10.76 25.70 13.38
N LYS A 68 -10.92 27.05 13.33
CA LYS A 68 -11.93 27.75 14.15
C LYS A 68 -13.37 27.33 13.79
N LYS A 69 -13.66 27.17 12.47
CA LYS A 69 -14.98 26.72 12.00
C LYS A 69 -15.28 25.28 12.42
N PHE A 70 -14.30 24.38 12.35
CA PHE A 70 -14.45 23.03 12.86
C PHE A 70 -14.66 23.02 14.37
N GLN A 71 -13.86 23.81 15.12
CA GLN A 71 -13.98 23.90 16.58
C GLN A 71 -15.37 24.35 17.01
N GLN A 72 -15.97 25.32 16.32
CA GLN A 72 -17.34 25.78 16.59
C GLN A 72 -18.40 24.67 16.42
N ASN A 73 -18.08 23.63 15.62
CA ASN A 73 -18.99 22.52 15.34
C ASN A 73 -18.73 21.28 16.21
N PHE A 74 -17.71 21.27 17.09
CA PHE A 74 -17.34 20.10 17.89
C PHE A 74 -18.40 19.62 18.88
N GLY A 75 -19.34 20.49 19.27
CA GLY A 75 -20.45 20.12 20.11
C GLY A 75 -21.64 19.46 19.39
N ASN A 76 -21.63 19.46 18.07
CA ASN A 76 -22.75 18.99 17.25
C ASN A 76 -22.64 17.53 16.81
N TRP A 77 -21.54 16.87 17.11
CA TRP A 77 -21.32 15.47 16.76
C TRP A 77 -20.45 14.73 17.79
N THR A 78 -20.62 13.45 17.89
CA THR A 78 -19.76 12.53 18.63
C THR A 78 -19.81 11.15 17.97
N SER A 79 -18.72 10.41 18.05
CA SER A 79 -18.67 9.00 17.68
C SER A 79 -19.16 8.07 18.80
N GLY A 80 -19.42 8.61 19.99
CA GLY A 80 -19.65 7.82 21.20
C GLY A 80 -18.37 7.29 21.87
N ASN A 81 -17.18 7.58 21.29
CA ASN A 81 -15.87 7.20 21.83
C ASN A 81 -14.96 8.43 21.90
N GLU A 82 -14.53 8.77 23.12
CA GLU A 82 -13.72 9.98 23.36
C GLU A 82 -12.38 9.98 22.62
N GLN A 83 -11.75 8.82 22.43
CA GLN A 83 -10.46 8.73 21.74
C GLN A 83 -10.62 8.99 20.23
N ILE A 84 -11.69 8.47 19.60
CA ILE A 84 -12.02 8.76 18.20
C ILE A 84 -12.37 10.22 18.03
N ASP A 85 -13.23 10.75 18.91
CA ASP A 85 -13.63 12.17 18.87
C ASP A 85 -12.39 13.07 18.96
N LYS A 86 -11.48 12.77 19.89
CA LYS A 86 -10.21 13.49 20.03
C LYS A 86 -9.37 13.39 18.76
N PHE A 87 -9.20 12.20 18.20
CA PHE A 87 -8.41 11.96 17.00
C PHE A 87 -8.93 12.75 15.79
N ILE A 88 -10.26 12.72 15.55
CA ILE A 88 -10.89 13.48 14.47
C ILE A 88 -10.74 14.99 14.71
N LYS A 89 -11.01 15.48 15.94
CA LYS A 89 -10.87 16.89 16.30
C LYS A 89 -9.44 17.39 16.11
N GLU A 90 -8.43 16.60 16.50
CA GLU A 90 -7.01 16.92 16.28
C GLU A 90 -6.67 17.01 14.79
N SER A 91 -7.16 16.08 13.96
CA SER A 91 -7.01 16.17 12.51
C SER A 91 -7.63 17.46 11.97
N GLN A 92 -8.87 17.80 12.36
CA GLN A 92 -9.58 18.99 11.89
C GLN A 92 -8.90 20.31 12.30
N LEU A 93 -8.28 20.37 13.48
CA LEU A 93 -7.54 21.53 13.96
C LEU A 93 -6.19 21.71 13.24
N ASN A 94 -5.59 20.61 12.78
CA ASN A 94 -4.26 20.60 12.19
C ASN A 94 -4.24 20.53 10.65
N ALA A 95 -5.37 20.22 10.03
CA ALA A 95 -5.45 20.06 8.57
C ALA A 95 -4.99 21.32 7.82
N ARG A 96 -3.98 21.19 6.97
CA ARG A 96 -3.43 22.24 6.11
C ARG A 96 -4.05 22.26 4.73
N ASN A 97 -4.74 21.18 4.40
CA ASN A 97 -5.49 20.98 3.16
C ASN A 97 -6.63 19.97 3.40
N TRP A 98 -7.47 19.78 2.40
CA TRP A 98 -8.64 18.89 2.46
C TRP A 98 -8.26 17.40 2.54
N SER A 99 -7.06 16.99 2.15
CA SER A 99 -6.65 15.58 2.18
C SER A 99 -6.17 15.12 3.57
N GLU A 100 -5.86 16.06 4.45
CA GLU A 100 -5.49 15.80 5.85
C GLU A 100 -6.70 15.80 6.79
N LEU A 101 -7.89 16.14 6.28
CA LEU A 101 -9.11 16.27 7.06
C LEU A 101 -9.79 14.93 7.29
N LEU A 102 -10.05 14.59 8.54
CA LEU A 102 -10.95 13.50 8.91
C LEU A 102 -12.32 14.03 9.33
N GLU A 103 -13.37 13.29 8.97
CA GLU A 103 -14.74 13.56 9.39
C GLU A 103 -15.34 12.36 10.14
N TRP A 104 -16.13 12.63 11.18
CA TRP A 104 -17.09 11.65 11.66
C TRP A 104 -18.23 11.57 10.65
N ILE A 105 -18.46 10.40 10.08
CA ILE A 105 -19.49 10.20 9.05
C ILE A 105 -20.64 9.40 9.66
N PRO A 106 -21.81 10.01 9.91
CA PRO A 106 -22.94 9.26 10.42
C PRO A 106 -23.36 8.13 9.47
N TYR A 107 -23.51 6.91 10.00
CA TYR A 107 -23.82 5.72 9.18
C TYR A 107 -25.13 5.87 8.38
N ASN A 108 -26.10 6.63 8.91
CA ASN A 108 -27.35 6.93 8.20
C ASN A 108 -27.19 7.87 7.00
N ARG A 109 -25.98 8.42 6.75
CA ARG A 109 -25.64 9.20 5.54
C ARG A 109 -25.01 8.34 4.46
N LEU A 110 -24.82 7.05 4.72
CA LEU A 110 -24.29 6.07 3.78
C LEU A 110 -25.41 5.32 3.06
N ARG A 111 -25.20 5.07 1.76
CA ARG A 111 -26.16 4.38 0.89
C ARG A 111 -25.49 3.28 0.09
N ASN A 112 -26.29 2.34 -0.39
CA ASN A 112 -25.85 1.21 -1.22
C ASN A 112 -24.60 0.52 -0.67
N ILE A 113 -24.63 0.19 0.62
CA ILE A 113 -23.49 -0.49 1.26
C ILE A 113 -23.47 -1.94 0.77
N LYS A 114 -22.48 -2.26 -0.06
CA LYS A 114 -22.31 -3.54 -0.75
C LYS A 114 -20.98 -4.15 -0.40
N TYR A 115 -20.97 -5.43 -0.02
CA TYR A 115 -19.76 -6.21 0.21
C TYR A 115 -18.87 -6.22 -1.04
N LEU A 116 -17.56 -6.01 -0.86
CA LEU A 116 -16.54 -6.09 -1.91
C LEU A 116 -15.59 -7.26 -1.71
N ALA A 117 -15.00 -7.35 -0.53
CA ALA A 117 -13.93 -8.30 -0.26
C ALA A 117 -13.76 -8.57 1.23
N GLN A 118 -13.21 -9.75 1.56
CA GLN A 118 -12.74 -10.13 2.88
C GLN A 118 -11.21 -10.18 2.85
N GLY A 119 -10.56 -9.39 3.70
CA GLY A 119 -9.12 -9.48 3.99
C GLY A 119 -8.86 -10.33 5.23
N GLY A 120 -7.59 -10.57 5.56
CA GLY A 120 -7.21 -11.32 6.76
C GLY A 120 -7.68 -10.66 8.07
N PHE A 121 -7.76 -9.33 8.10
CA PHE A 121 -8.07 -8.55 9.31
C PHE A 121 -9.27 -7.63 9.16
N SER A 122 -9.88 -7.55 7.99
CA SER A 122 -10.94 -6.59 7.70
C SER A 122 -11.89 -7.06 6.63
N THR A 123 -13.10 -6.53 6.68
CA THR A 123 -14.11 -6.67 5.62
C THR A 123 -14.26 -5.33 4.91
N VAL A 124 -14.32 -5.36 3.59
CA VAL A 124 -14.35 -4.17 2.74
C VAL A 124 -15.71 -4.07 2.05
N TYR A 125 -16.31 -2.88 2.09
CA TYR A 125 -17.57 -2.57 1.45
C TYR A 125 -17.43 -1.34 0.55
N LYS A 126 -18.19 -1.30 -0.55
CA LYS A 126 -18.43 -0.11 -1.35
C LYS A 126 -19.68 0.59 -0.81
N ALA A 127 -19.67 1.93 -0.80
CA ALA A 127 -20.85 2.70 -0.40
C ALA A 127 -20.87 4.08 -1.11
N ILE A 128 -21.99 4.79 -0.98
CA ILE A 128 -22.15 6.18 -1.41
C ILE A 128 -22.36 7.02 -0.17
N TRP A 129 -21.54 8.05 0.01
CA TRP A 129 -21.71 9.06 1.04
C TRP A 129 -22.47 10.25 0.48
N LEU A 130 -23.68 10.51 0.99
CA LEU A 130 -24.59 11.52 0.46
C LEU A 130 -24.06 12.95 0.57
N ASP A 131 -23.31 13.26 1.64
CA ASP A 131 -22.80 14.62 1.85
C ASP A 131 -21.54 14.90 1.04
N GLY A 132 -20.73 13.85 0.72
CA GLY A 132 -19.43 13.99 0.09
C GLY A 132 -18.38 14.68 0.99
N LYS A 133 -17.13 14.69 0.57
CA LYS A 133 -16.02 15.23 1.37
C LYS A 133 -15.93 16.76 1.30
N VAL A 134 -15.52 17.38 2.40
CA VAL A 134 -15.24 18.83 2.47
C VAL A 134 -14.11 19.20 1.51
N ARG A 135 -14.31 20.30 0.76
CA ARG A 135 -13.31 20.90 -0.15
C ARG A 135 -12.77 22.22 0.35
N HIS A 136 -13.65 23.15 0.65
CA HIS A 136 -13.31 24.49 1.14
C HIS A 136 -14.54 25.13 1.77
N TRP A 137 -14.33 26.24 2.47
CA TRP A 137 -15.42 27.06 2.98
C TRP A 137 -15.87 28.05 1.89
N ASP A 138 -17.17 28.06 1.62
CA ASP A 138 -17.82 29.02 0.76
C ASP A 138 -18.24 30.25 1.61
N TYR A 139 -17.55 31.36 1.41
CA TYR A 139 -17.81 32.58 2.17
C TYR A 139 -19.10 33.29 1.77
N GLU A 140 -19.62 33.05 0.56
CA GLU A 140 -20.89 33.60 0.12
C GLU A 140 -22.07 32.84 0.74
N LYS A 141 -22.00 31.51 0.68
CA LYS A 141 -23.04 30.62 1.25
C LYS A 141 -22.91 30.39 2.74
N GLN A 142 -21.83 30.85 3.36
CA GLN A 142 -21.52 30.62 4.79
C GLN A 142 -21.61 29.13 5.16
N GLY A 143 -21.06 28.26 4.31
CA GLY A 143 -21.12 26.82 4.49
C GLY A 143 -19.93 26.07 3.83
N TRP A 144 -19.77 24.79 4.18
CA TRP A 144 -18.78 23.94 3.55
C TRP A 144 -19.19 23.58 2.12
N ASN A 145 -18.33 23.86 1.15
CA ASN A 145 -18.43 23.28 -0.17
C ASN A 145 -17.94 21.83 -0.09
N ARG A 146 -18.71 20.89 -0.63
CA ARG A 146 -18.45 19.46 -0.58
C ARG A 146 -18.42 18.83 -1.95
N SER A 147 -17.61 17.79 -2.13
CA SER A 147 -17.57 16.99 -3.35
C SER A 147 -18.66 15.92 -3.30
N ALA A 148 -19.82 16.23 -3.85
CA ALA A 148 -20.84 15.25 -4.16
C ALA A 148 -21.12 15.32 -5.67
N TYR A 149 -21.13 14.18 -6.34
CA TYR A 149 -21.36 14.08 -7.77
C TYR A 149 -22.78 13.58 -8.04
N LYS A 150 -23.31 13.87 -9.23
CA LYS A 150 -24.57 13.28 -9.65
C LYS A 150 -24.42 11.76 -9.69
N ILE A 151 -25.34 11.05 -9.08
CA ILE A 151 -25.32 9.59 -9.00
C ILE A 151 -25.86 9.02 -10.30
N ASP A 152 -25.17 8.04 -10.89
CA ASP A 152 -25.56 7.37 -12.12
C ASP A 152 -26.75 6.44 -11.89
N GLU A 153 -27.54 6.19 -12.96
CA GLU A 153 -28.77 5.41 -12.91
C GLU A 153 -28.55 3.97 -12.41
N GLN A 154 -27.44 3.35 -12.77
CA GLN A 154 -27.07 2.00 -12.33
C GLN A 154 -27.06 1.80 -10.80
N TYR A 155 -26.78 2.85 -10.03
CA TYR A 155 -26.79 2.75 -8.57
C TYR A 155 -28.20 2.67 -7.97
N TYR A 156 -29.22 3.10 -8.70
CA TYR A 156 -30.63 2.94 -8.27
C TYR A 156 -31.16 1.54 -8.60
N GLU A 157 -30.65 0.88 -9.65
CA GLU A 157 -30.96 -0.51 -9.96
C GLU A 157 -30.42 -1.45 -8.88
N ASP A 158 -29.20 -1.19 -8.40
CA ASP A 158 -28.60 -1.90 -7.26
C ASP A 158 -29.46 -1.83 -5.99
N ALA A 159 -30.25 -0.76 -5.79
CA ALA A 159 -31.08 -0.58 -4.59
C ALA A 159 -32.19 -1.64 -4.41
N SER A 160 -32.53 -2.39 -5.47
CA SER A 160 -33.48 -3.50 -5.41
C SER A 160 -32.86 -4.83 -4.90
N ASN A 161 -31.53 -4.89 -4.78
CA ASN A 161 -30.81 -6.09 -4.35
C ASN A 161 -30.88 -6.24 -2.81
N SER A 162 -31.39 -7.38 -2.35
CA SER A 162 -31.54 -7.68 -0.91
C SER A 162 -30.22 -7.76 -0.12
N GLN A 163 -29.07 -7.88 -0.81
CA GLN A 163 -27.72 -7.90 -0.19
C GLN A 163 -27.17 -6.48 0.09
N ILE A 164 -27.88 -5.43 -0.32
CA ILE A 164 -27.44 -4.05 -0.15
C ILE A 164 -28.07 -3.46 1.11
N LYS A 165 -27.20 -3.01 2.03
CA LYS A 165 -27.65 -2.25 3.20
C LYS A 165 -27.89 -0.78 2.84
N ASN A 166 -28.88 -0.15 3.45
CA ASN A 166 -29.23 1.27 3.26
C ASN A 166 -29.38 1.62 1.77
N PRO A 167 -30.37 1.06 1.04
CA PRO A 167 -30.53 1.34 -0.37
C PRO A 167 -30.74 2.84 -0.67
N LEU A 168 -30.23 3.28 -1.81
CA LEU A 168 -30.35 4.65 -2.29
C LEU A 168 -31.80 4.98 -2.60
N LYS A 169 -32.27 6.17 -2.19
CA LYS A 169 -33.62 6.65 -2.43
C LYS A 169 -33.70 7.45 -3.73
N ILE A 170 -34.86 7.46 -4.38
CA ILE A 170 -35.08 8.13 -5.68
C ILE A 170 -34.82 9.64 -5.63
N ASP A 171 -35.04 10.29 -4.49
CA ASP A 171 -34.81 11.70 -4.27
C ASP A 171 -33.35 12.07 -3.97
N GLU A 172 -32.49 11.09 -3.61
CA GLU A 172 -31.07 11.28 -3.32
C GLU A 172 -30.26 11.30 -4.62
N LYS A 173 -30.06 12.48 -5.22
CA LYS A 173 -29.46 12.66 -6.57
C LYS A 173 -27.95 12.81 -6.55
N TYR A 174 -27.33 13.09 -5.42
CA TYR A 174 -25.90 13.39 -5.28
C TYR A 174 -25.27 12.55 -4.18
N GLY A 175 -24.01 12.17 -4.39
CA GLY A 175 -23.21 11.44 -3.42
C GLY A 175 -21.77 11.31 -3.86
N TYR A 176 -20.96 10.72 -2.99
CA TYR A 176 -19.54 10.51 -3.20
C TYR A 176 -19.23 9.02 -3.00
N PRO A 177 -18.68 8.33 -4.02
CA PRO A 177 -18.30 6.93 -3.89
C PRO A 177 -17.16 6.77 -2.88
N ILE A 178 -17.31 5.85 -1.94
CA ILE A 178 -16.34 5.55 -0.89
C ILE A 178 -16.17 4.05 -0.71
N VAL A 179 -15.10 3.70 0.00
CA VAL A 179 -14.87 2.37 0.52
C VAL A 179 -14.93 2.42 2.05
N LEU A 180 -15.61 1.45 2.65
CA LEU A 180 -15.65 1.22 4.08
C LEU A 180 -14.79 -0.01 4.39
N LYS A 181 -13.69 0.16 5.13
CA LYS A 181 -12.89 -0.93 5.65
C LYS A 181 -13.28 -1.17 7.12
N SER A 182 -14.09 -2.20 7.36
CA SER A 182 -14.49 -2.63 8.70
C SER A 182 -13.37 -3.44 9.32
N LEU A 183 -12.89 -3.01 10.47
CA LEU A 183 -11.92 -3.78 11.23
C LEU A 183 -12.64 -4.82 12.10
N ASN A 184 -12.19 -6.06 12.06
CA ASN A 184 -12.77 -7.13 12.86
C ASN A 184 -12.55 -6.82 14.36
N ASP A 185 -13.55 -7.09 15.20
CA ASP A 185 -13.50 -6.88 16.66
C ASP A 185 -13.20 -5.45 17.13
N SER A 186 -13.41 -4.44 16.27
CA SER A 186 -13.14 -3.04 16.58
C SER A 186 -14.21 -2.33 17.42
N SER A 187 -15.25 -3.03 17.84
CA SER A 187 -16.25 -2.50 18.80
C SER A 187 -15.62 -2.05 20.12
N ASN A 188 -14.55 -2.73 20.55
CA ASN A 188 -13.68 -2.34 21.67
C ASN A 188 -12.34 -1.85 21.12
N LEU A 189 -12.32 -0.60 20.61
CA LEU A 189 -11.09 0.02 20.11
C LEU A 189 -10.02 0.05 21.19
N ASN A 190 -8.86 -0.51 20.86
CA ASN A 190 -7.63 -0.36 21.63
C ASN A 190 -6.74 0.74 21.00
N GLU A 191 -5.67 1.11 21.68
CA GLU A 191 -4.72 2.11 21.18
C GLU A 191 -4.03 1.67 19.87
N ASP A 192 -3.91 0.37 19.60
CA ASP A 192 -3.22 -0.15 18.42
C ASP A 192 -3.95 0.24 17.13
N PHE A 193 -5.30 0.17 17.09
CA PHE A 193 -6.08 0.62 15.94
C PHE A 193 -5.91 2.11 15.66
N LEU A 194 -5.96 2.94 16.71
CA LEU A 194 -5.76 4.37 16.55
C LEU A 194 -4.33 4.71 16.10
N ASN A 195 -3.34 3.94 16.53
CA ASN A 195 -1.96 4.11 16.12
C ASN A 195 -1.77 3.77 14.63
N GLU A 196 -2.42 2.73 14.10
CA GLU A 196 -2.44 2.44 12.66
C GLU A 196 -2.99 3.63 11.86
N TRP A 197 -4.10 4.22 12.30
CA TRP A 197 -4.71 5.35 11.61
C TRP A 197 -3.87 6.62 11.69
N LYS A 198 -3.27 6.89 12.86
CA LYS A 198 -2.30 8.00 13.01
C LYS A 198 -1.11 7.82 12.08
N LEU A 199 -0.59 6.61 12.02
CA LEU A 199 0.52 6.25 11.14
C LEU A 199 0.17 6.48 9.66
N HIS A 200 -1.02 6.06 9.24
CA HIS A 200 -1.52 6.29 7.89
C HIS A 200 -1.57 7.80 7.57
N LEU A 201 -2.11 8.63 8.47
CA LEU A 201 -2.12 10.08 8.26
C LEU A 201 -0.72 10.68 8.20
N GLN A 202 0.22 10.20 9.02
CA GLN A 202 1.63 10.65 8.96
C GLN A 202 2.28 10.28 7.64
N CYS A 203 2.11 9.03 7.17
CA CYS A 203 2.61 8.59 5.88
C CYS A 203 1.98 9.37 4.72
N HIS A 204 0.67 9.62 4.78
CA HIS A 204 -0.04 10.42 3.78
C HIS A 204 0.50 11.85 3.72
N TYR A 205 0.76 12.45 4.87
CA TYR A 205 1.34 13.79 4.95
C TYR A 205 2.77 13.83 4.38
N GLU A 206 3.63 12.88 4.74
CA GLU A 206 4.98 12.81 4.19
C GLU A 206 4.96 12.58 2.67
N ALA A 207 4.05 11.75 2.18
CA ALA A 207 3.83 11.56 0.74
C ALA A 207 3.44 12.88 0.06
N PHE A 208 2.50 13.63 0.65
CA PHE A 208 2.08 14.93 0.14
C PHE A 208 3.24 15.93 0.04
N LEU A 209 4.11 16.00 1.05
CA LEU A 209 5.31 16.85 1.02
C LEU A 209 6.30 16.45 -0.09
N ASN A 210 6.31 15.19 -0.50
CA ASN A 210 7.14 14.69 -1.60
C ASN A 210 6.45 14.76 -2.98
N GLY A 211 5.29 15.41 -3.07
CA GLY A 211 4.53 15.57 -4.33
C GLY A 211 3.78 14.33 -4.79
N THR A 212 3.57 13.36 -3.90
CA THR A 212 2.77 12.16 -4.14
C THR A 212 1.68 12.00 -3.09
N LEU A 213 0.82 11.01 -3.23
CA LEU A 213 -0.28 10.74 -2.29
C LEU A 213 -0.41 9.24 -2.02
N LEU A 214 -0.63 8.86 -0.78
CA LEU A 214 -1.19 7.56 -0.43
C LEU A 214 -2.71 7.61 -0.54
N ILE A 215 -3.37 6.44 -0.48
CA ILE A 215 -4.84 6.41 -0.46
C ILE A 215 -5.37 7.26 0.71
N PRO A 216 -6.21 8.29 0.47
CA PRO A 216 -6.67 9.15 1.54
C PRO A 216 -7.67 8.45 2.47
N ILE A 217 -7.47 8.61 3.78
CA ILE A 217 -8.54 8.40 4.76
C ILE A 217 -9.43 9.65 4.73
N ILE A 218 -10.74 9.46 4.57
CA ILE A 218 -11.71 10.55 4.51
C ILE A 218 -12.38 10.78 5.86
N GLY A 219 -12.57 9.70 6.62
CA GLY A 219 -13.24 9.77 7.90
C GLY A 219 -13.41 8.41 8.56
N ILE A 220 -14.24 8.41 9.60
CA ILE A 220 -14.57 7.23 10.40
C ILE A 220 -16.08 7.16 10.54
N THR A 221 -16.64 5.96 10.51
CA THR A 221 -18.03 5.66 10.82
C THR A 221 -18.12 4.43 11.72
N GLN A 222 -19.31 4.11 12.20
CA GLN A 222 -19.58 2.90 12.99
C GLN A 222 -20.81 2.19 12.44
N ASP A 223 -20.71 0.89 12.21
CA ASP A 223 -21.86 0.06 11.85
C ASP A 223 -22.77 -0.11 13.10
N PRO A 224 -24.04 0.31 13.04
CA PRO A 224 -24.94 0.24 14.19
C PRO A 224 -25.31 -1.19 14.58
N ASP A 225 -25.20 -2.16 13.66
CA ASP A 225 -25.57 -3.55 13.91
C ASP A 225 -24.47 -4.31 14.63
N THR A 226 -23.21 -4.11 14.19
CA THR A 226 -22.04 -4.82 14.74
C THR A 226 -21.27 -4.01 15.77
N LEU A 227 -21.51 -2.71 15.84
CA LEU A 227 -20.74 -1.71 16.60
C LEU A 227 -19.26 -1.62 16.18
N ASN A 228 -18.86 -2.27 15.08
CA ASN A 228 -17.51 -2.16 14.56
C ASN A 228 -17.28 -0.79 13.92
N TYR A 229 -16.13 -0.20 14.21
CA TYR A 229 -15.70 1.01 13.54
C TYR A 229 -15.16 0.69 12.15
N MET A 230 -15.42 1.59 11.23
CA MET A 230 -14.99 1.49 9.84
C MET A 230 -14.21 2.73 9.43
N ILE A 231 -13.05 2.52 8.80
CA ILE A 231 -12.34 3.59 8.11
C ILE A 231 -13.04 3.85 6.78
N VAL A 232 -13.26 5.12 6.49
CA VAL A 232 -13.80 5.58 5.21
C VAL A 232 -12.65 6.04 4.32
N LEU A 233 -12.47 5.35 3.20
CA LEU A 233 -11.39 5.56 2.25
C LEU A 233 -11.94 6.08 0.91
N GLN A 234 -11.08 6.70 0.11
CA GLN A 234 -11.36 7.03 -1.28
C GLN A 234 -11.68 5.74 -2.05
N PHE A 235 -12.76 5.77 -2.87
CA PHE A 235 -13.06 4.67 -3.79
C PHE A 235 -12.01 4.60 -4.90
N ALA A 236 -11.56 3.38 -5.20
CA ALA A 236 -10.66 3.07 -6.29
C ALA A 236 -11.35 2.17 -7.33
N ASP A 237 -10.97 2.31 -8.58
CA ASP A 237 -11.58 1.59 -9.71
C ASP A 237 -11.16 0.11 -9.77
N GLY A 238 -10.15 -0.26 -8.98
CA GLY A 238 -9.64 -1.62 -8.85
C GLY A 238 -8.20 -1.63 -8.34
N SER A 239 -7.61 -2.80 -8.25
CA SER A 239 -6.20 -2.98 -7.90
C SER A 239 -5.33 -3.12 -9.16
N LEU A 240 -4.01 -2.95 -9.00
CA LEU A 240 -3.05 -3.24 -10.06
C LEU A 240 -3.20 -4.69 -10.56
N ARG A 241 -3.53 -5.65 -9.68
CA ARG A 241 -3.77 -7.05 -10.04
C ARG A 241 -4.84 -7.18 -11.12
N ASN A 242 -5.92 -6.41 -11.05
CA ASN A 242 -7.00 -6.43 -12.03
C ASN A 242 -6.59 -5.81 -13.39
N ASN A 243 -5.51 -5.03 -13.40
CA ASN A 243 -5.09 -4.23 -14.54
C ASN A 243 -3.73 -4.65 -15.12
N LEU A 244 -3.17 -5.79 -14.70
CA LEU A 244 -1.83 -6.23 -15.15
C LEU A 244 -1.75 -6.42 -16.66
N LEU A 245 -2.75 -7.00 -17.31
CA LEU A 245 -2.80 -7.14 -18.76
C LEU A 245 -2.79 -5.78 -19.45
N ILE A 246 -3.59 -4.82 -18.96
CA ILE A 246 -3.59 -3.45 -19.50
C ILE A 246 -2.18 -2.85 -19.39
N LYS A 247 -1.48 -3.03 -18.28
CA LYS A 247 -0.13 -2.52 -18.07
C LYS A 247 0.91 -3.20 -18.97
N LYS A 248 0.74 -4.48 -19.27
CA LYS A 248 1.58 -5.21 -20.23
C LYS A 248 1.52 -4.58 -21.62
N TYR A 249 0.30 -4.31 -22.11
CA TYR A 249 0.07 -3.79 -23.46
C TYR A 249 0.15 -2.26 -23.57
N ASN A 250 0.18 -1.53 -22.46
CA ASN A 250 0.36 -0.08 -22.42
C ASN A 250 1.62 0.28 -21.62
N PRO A 251 2.82 0.05 -22.17
CA PRO A 251 4.07 0.25 -21.46
C PRO A 251 4.40 1.74 -21.19
N ASN A 252 3.77 2.67 -21.92
CA ASN A 252 4.11 4.09 -21.88
C ASN A 252 3.87 4.73 -20.52
N ASP A 253 2.84 4.31 -19.77
CA ASP A 253 2.57 4.79 -18.42
C ASP A 253 3.30 3.99 -17.31
N LYS A 254 4.08 2.97 -17.69
CA LYS A 254 4.77 2.07 -16.77
C LYS A 254 5.74 2.81 -15.86
N PHE A 255 6.57 3.68 -16.43
CA PHE A 255 7.58 4.42 -15.68
C PHE A 255 6.95 5.47 -14.77
N GLU A 256 5.85 6.12 -15.22
CA GLU A 256 5.06 7.03 -14.38
C GLU A 256 4.47 6.29 -13.17
N ASN A 257 3.90 5.11 -13.39
CA ASN A 257 3.34 4.30 -12.32
C ASN A 257 4.40 3.81 -11.32
N LEU A 258 5.56 3.34 -11.82
CA LEU A 258 6.67 2.86 -10.97
C LEU A 258 7.32 4.02 -10.20
N ASP A 259 7.46 5.20 -10.81
CA ASP A 259 7.88 6.42 -10.12
C ASP A 259 6.90 6.79 -9.00
N GLY A 260 5.60 6.76 -9.28
CA GLY A 260 4.55 7.00 -8.28
C GLY A 260 4.64 6.05 -7.08
N ILE A 261 4.73 4.73 -7.32
CA ILE A 261 4.84 3.71 -6.27
C ILE A 261 6.15 3.90 -5.48
N SER A 262 7.30 4.12 -6.17
CA SER A 262 8.58 4.33 -5.51
C SER A 262 8.61 5.60 -4.66
N SER A 263 7.94 6.67 -5.11
CA SER A 263 7.80 7.93 -4.36
C SER A 263 6.96 7.76 -3.10
N GLN A 264 5.88 6.98 -3.18
CA GLN A 264 5.04 6.65 -2.02
C GLN A 264 5.79 5.78 -1.01
N LEU A 265 6.53 4.78 -1.50
CA LEU A 265 7.37 3.93 -0.67
C LEU A 265 8.50 4.73 0.00
N GLN A 266 9.12 5.67 -0.73
CA GLN A 266 10.11 6.59 -0.18
C GLN A 266 9.54 7.42 0.98
N ALA A 267 8.30 7.90 0.86
CA ALA A 267 7.66 8.67 1.93
C ALA A 267 7.48 7.83 3.22
N ILE A 268 7.08 6.56 3.08
CA ILE A 268 7.01 5.62 4.20
C ILE A 268 8.40 5.38 4.81
N HIS A 269 9.40 5.10 3.97
CA HIS A 269 10.77 4.81 4.40
C HIS A 269 11.47 6.01 5.09
N LYS A 270 11.12 7.26 4.73
CA LYS A 270 11.62 8.47 5.39
C LYS A 270 11.17 8.58 6.85
N LEU A 271 10.02 8.02 7.19
CA LEU A 271 9.53 7.95 8.57
C LEU A 271 10.15 6.78 9.37
N ASN A 272 11.19 6.13 8.84
CA ASN A 272 11.81 4.91 9.40
C ASN A 272 10.81 3.76 9.56
N LEU A 273 9.89 3.66 8.61
CA LEU A 273 8.89 2.61 8.55
C LEU A 273 9.17 1.67 7.38
N VAL A 274 8.74 0.44 7.55
CA VAL A 274 8.65 -0.58 6.51
C VAL A 274 7.19 -0.80 6.21
N TYR A 275 6.83 -0.86 4.93
CA TYR A 275 5.45 -1.10 4.54
C TYR A 275 5.00 -2.53 4.86
N GLY A 276 5.83 -3.53 4.52
CA GLY A 276 5.72 -4.92 4.96
C GLY A 276 4.67 -5.78 4.27
N ASP A 277 3.86 -5.24 3.35
CA ASP A 277 2.84 -6.00 2.59
C ASP A 277 2.64 -5.45 1.16
N LEU A 278 3.74 -5.08 0.51
CA LEU A 278 3.71 -4.52 -0.84
C LEU A 278 3.42 -5.63 -1.87
N HIS A 279 2.24 -5.58 -2.48
CA HIS A 279 1.85 -6.49 -3.55
C HIS A 279 0.80 -5.83 -4.47
N ASN A 280 0.59 -6.39 -5.65
CA ASN A 280 -0.31 -5.85 -6.68
C ASN A 280 -1.78 -5.68 -6.22
N GLY A 281 -2.22 -6.40 -5.18
CA GLY A 281 -3.56 -6.23 -4.59
C GLY A 281 -3.71 -5.00 -3.71
N ASN A 282 -2.60 -4.53 -3.10
CA ASN A 282 -2.55 -3.35 -2.24
C ASN A 282 -2.16 -2.07 -2.99
N ILE A 283 -1.98 -2.14 -4.31
CA ILE A 283 -1.79 -0.99 -5.18
C ILE A 283 -3.10 -0.74 -5.92
N LEU A 284 -3.74 0.39 -5.65
CA LEU A 284 -5.08 0.71 -6.13
C LEU A 284 -5.02 1.74 -7.27
N HIS A 285 -5.94 1.60 -8.21
CA HIS A 285 -6.08 2.47 -9.37
C HIS A 285 -7.17 3.53 -9.11
N ILE A 286 -6.82 4.79 -9.15
CA ILE A 286 -7.76 5.92 -9.07
C ILE A 286 -7.48 6.83 -10.26
N ALA A 287 -8.40 6.89 -11.19
CA ALA A 287 -8.23 7.57 -12.47
C ALA A 287 -6.97 7.07 -13.20
N TYR A 288 -5.95 7.89 -13.36
CA TYR A 288 -4.72 7.56 -14.10
C TYR A 288 -3.55 7.13 -13.20
N TYR A 289 -3.69 7.20 -11.88
CA TYR A 289 -2.60 7.02 -10.93
C TYR A 289 -2.76 5.78 -10.07
N LEU A 290 -1.62 5.24 -9.64
CA LEU A 290 -1.56 4.13 -8.69
C LEU A 290 -1.27 4.65 -7.28
N TYR A 291 -1.98 4.11 -6.31
CA TYR A 291 -1.89 4.48 -4.90
C TYR A 291 -1.61 3.24 -4.04
N VAL A 292 -0.57 3.30 -3.23
CA VAL A 292 -0.34 2.31 -2.17
C VAL A 292 -1.43 2.47 -1.11
N SER A 293 -2.03 1.37 -0.72
CA SER A 293 -3.14 1.28 0.24
C SER A 293 -2.77 0.33 1.38
N ASP A 294 -3.62 0.17 2.36
CA ASP A 294 -3.50 -0.79 3.46
C ASP A 294 -2.16 -0.77 4.23
N LEU A 295 -2.03 0.19 5.14
CA LEU A 295 -0.85 0.34 6.01
C LEU A 295 -0.92 -0.54 7.29
N GLY A 296 -1.86 -1.50 7.36
CA GLY A 296 -2.09 -2.32 8.55
C GLY A 296 -0.92 -3.19 9.00
N LEU A 297 0.05 -3.48 8.11
CA LEU A 297 1.27 -4.20 8.44
C LEU A 297 2.51 -3.28 8.50
N CYS A 298 2.33 -1.97 8.30
CA CYS A 298 3.40 -0.99 8.39
C CYS A 298 3.96 -0.91 9.81
N ARG A 299 5.28 -0.95 9.96
CA ARG A 299 5.98 -1.04 11.25
C ARG A 299 7.33 -0.33 11.22
N PRO A 300 7.92 -0.03 12.39
CA PRO A 300 9.29 0.47 12.47
C PRO A 300 10.30 -0.46 11.78
N ASP A 301 11.28 0.14 11.11
CA ASP A 301 12.36 -0.59 10.45
C ASP A 301 13.16 -1.43 11.47
N ASN A 302 13.53 -2.66 11.09
CA ASN A 302 14.25 -3.62 11.94
C ASN A 302 13.54 -4.03 13.24
N GLN A 303 12.23 -3.82 13.35
CA GLN A 303 11.48 -4.32 14.50
C GLN A 303 11.45 -5.85 14.47
N PRO A 304 11.88 -6.53 15.55
CA PRO A 304 11.84 -7.98 15.61
C PRO A 304 10.43 -8.53 15.35
N ASN A 305 10.34 -9.62 14.60
CA ASN A 305 9.07 -10.32 14.41
C ASN A 305 8.59 -10.88 15.74
N ILE A 306 7.47 -10.37 16.24
CA ILE A 306 6.86 -10.88 17.47
C ILE A 306 6.38 -12.31 17.17
N LYS A 307 6.84 -13.30 17.95
CA LYS A 307 6.48 -14.72 17.83
C LYS A 307 6.92 -15.44 16.53
N ASN A 308 7.90 -14.92 15.78
CA ASN A 308 8.35 -15.47 14.48
C ASN A 308 7.23 -15.56 13.41
N GLU A 309 6.18 -14.78 13.56
CA GLU A 309 5.06 -14.77 12.65
C GLU A 309 5.40 -13.94 11.41
N ILE A 310 5.23 -14.54 10.21
CA ILE A 310 5.40 -13.89 8.92
C ILE A 310 4.00 -13.66 8.33
N TYR A 311 3.75 -12.44 7.88
CA TYR A 311 2.49 -12.06 7.21
C TYR A 311 2.78 -11.55 5.81
N GLY A 312 1.90 -11.82 4.86
CA GLY A 312 1.98 -11.28 3.51
C GLY A 312 1.54 -12.28 2.44
N VAL A 313 1.98 -12.06 1.21
CA VAL A 313 1.72 -12.91 0.05
C VAL A 313 3.04 -13.51 -0.42
N ILE A 314 3.20 -14.84 -0.39
CA ILE A 314 4.49 -15.56 -0.56
C ILE A 314 5.36 -15.02 -1.70
N PRO A 315 4.89 -14.82 -2.94
CA PRO A 315 5.71 -14.32 -4.04
C PRO A 315 6.44 -13.00 -3.76
N TYR A 316 5.88 -12.15 -2.89
CA TYR A 316 6.40 -10.81 -2.62
C TYR A 316 7.21 -10.74 -1.31
N ILE A 317 7.27 -11.83 -0.54
CA ILE A 317 8.02 -11.86 0.72
C ILE A 317 9.50 -12.13 0.40
N ALA A 318 10.38 -11.26 0.87
CA ALA A 318 11.81 -11.38 0.66
C ALA A 318 12.40 -12.64 1.32
N PRO A 319 13.45 -13.27 0.72
CA PRO A 319 14.01 -14.53 1.20
C PRO A 319 14.45 -14.48 2.66
N GLU A 320 15.06 -13.38 3.10
CA GLU A 320 15.48 -13.20 4.48
C GLU A 320 14.30 -13.15 5.45
N VAL A 321 13.17 -12.59 5.03
CA VAL A 321 11.94 -12.53 5.82
C VAL A 321 11.29 -13.91 5.91
N LEU A 322 11.23 -14.67 4.80
CA LEU A 322 10.77 -16.07 4.82
C LEU A 322 11.58 -16.92 5.80
N ARG A 323 12.88 -16.62 5.95
CA ARG A 323 13.79 -17.26 6.93
C ARG A 323 13.60 -16.73 8.36
N GLY A 324 12.66 -15.84 8.62
CA GLY A 324 12.31 -15.32 9.95
C GLY A 324 13.08 -14.05 10.38
N LYS A 325 13.91 -13.45 9.51
CA LYS A 325 14.51 -12.14 9.80
C LYS A 325 13.45 -11.04 9.83
N PRO A 326 13.70 -9.93 10.54
CA PRO A 326 12.81 -8.78 10.53
C PRO A 326 12.55 -8.25 9.12
N TYR A 327 11.38 -7.64 8.94
CA TYR A 327 11.11 -6.83 7.75
C TYR A 327 11.98 -5.57 7.79
N THR A 328 12.48 -5.19 6.63
CA THR A 328 13.33 -4.01 6.43
C THR A 328 12.85 -3.23 5.20
N LYS A 329 13.34 -2.00 5.06
CA LYS A 329 13.10 -1.22 3.83
C LYS A 329 13.54 -1.98 2.58
N ALA A 330 14.62 -2.76 2.69
CA ALA A 330 15.11 -3.60 1.60
C ALA A 330 14.14 -4.75 1.26
N SER A 331 13.37 -5.27 2.22
CA SER A 331 12.35 -6.28 1.92
C SER A 331 11.17 -5.71 1.12
N ASP A 332 10.79 -4.45 1.31
CA ASP A 332 9.81 -3.77 0.46
C ASP A 332 10.32 -3.61 -0.98
N ILE A 333 11.63 -3.37 -1.15
CA ILE A 333 12.25 -3.28 -2.48
C ILE A 333 12.25 -4.62 -3.21
N TYR A 334 12.39 -5.74 -2.48
CA TYR A 334 12.19 -7.06 -3.08
C TYR A 334 10.78 -7.19 -3.67
N SER A 335 9.77 -6.84 -2.90
CA SER A 335 8.37 -6.85 -3.33
C SER A 335 8.14 -5.95 -4.55
N PHE A 336 8.79 -4.78 -4.58
CA PHE A 336 8.76 -3.85 -5.71
C PHE A 336 9.36 -4.50 -6.98
N GLY A 337 10.45 -5.28 -6.87
CA GLY A 337 11.03 -6.02 -7.98
C GLY A 337 10.07 -7.04 -8.59
N ILE A 338 9.28 -7.74 -7.76
CA ILE A 338 8.22 -8.64 -8.22
C ILE A 338 7.13 -7.87 -8.97
N ILE A 339 6.70 -6.71 -8.47
CA ILE A 339 5.72 -5.83 -9.14
C ILE A 339 6.25 -5.35 -10.49
N MET A 340 7.55 -5.00 -10.59
CA MET A 340 8.17 -4.65 -11.88
C MET A 340 8.00 -5.78 -12.89
N TRP A 341 8.25 -7.03 -12.48
CA TRP A 341 8.07 -8.18 -13.34
C TRP A 341 6.61 -8.35 -13.79
N GLU A 342 5.66 -8.23 -12.86
CA GLU A 342 4.24 -8.38 -13.15
C GLU A 342 3.71 -7.34 -14.15
N MET A 343 4.19 -6.10 -14.05
CA MET A 343 3.87 -5.05 -15.02
C MET A 343 4.44 -5.31 -16.43
N THR A 344 5.34 -6.27 -16.57
CA THR A 344 5.91 -6.68 -17.83
C THR A 344 5.25 -7.95 -18.36
N SER A 345 5.01 -8.94 -17.48
CA SER A 345 4.40 -10.22 -17.84
C SER A 345 2.88 -10.11 -18.07
N GLY A 346 2.21 -9.20 -17.37
CA GLY A 346 0.74 -9.08 -17.38
C GLY A 346 0.03 -10.09 -16.49
N VAL A 347 0.78 -10.91 -15.76
CA VAL A 347 0.25 -11.96 -14.87
C VAL A 347 0.89 -11.86 -13.48
N PRO A 348 0.20 -12.29 -12.41
CA PRO A 348 0.79 -12.37 -11.09
C PRO A 348 1.93 -13.39 -11.03
N ALA A 349 2.99 -13.05 -10.28
CA ALA A 349 4.17 -13.90 -10.14
C ALA A 349 3.82 -15.26 -9.51
N PHE A 350 4.36 -16.36 -10.09
CA PHE A 350 4.12 -17.73 -9.63
C PHE A 350 2.65 -18.18 -9.66
N HIS A 351 1.81 -17.59 -10.55
CA HIS A 351 0.38 -17.88 -10.63
C HIS A 351 0.07 -19.35 -10.95
N ASN A 352 0.98 -20.06 -11.59
CA ASN A 352 0.82 -21.42 -12.11
C ASN A 352 1.34 -22.53 -11.19
N ILE A 353 1.82 -22.19 -9.98
CA ILE A 353 2.33 -23.15 -9.00
C ILE A 353 1.69 -22.93 -7.61
N PRO A 354 1.72 -23.94 -6.70
CA PRO A 354 1.17 -23.79 -5.35
C PRO A 354 1.99 -22.80 -4.52
N HIS A 355 1.29 -21.98 -3.72
CA HIS A 355 1.92 -21.07 -2.78
C HIS A 355 2.08 -21.73 -1.40
N ASP A 356 3.05 -22.62 -1.30
CA ASP A 356 3.37 -23.45 -0.14
C ASP A 356 4.84 -23.31 0.30
N ILE A 357 5.27 -24.19 1.21
CA ILE A 357 6.65 -24.19 1.70
C ILE A 357 7.68 -24.44 0.59
N ASN A 358 7.33 -25.18 -0.48
CA ASN A 358 8.27 -25.45 -1.57
C ASN A 358 8.55 -24.18 -2.37
N LEU A 359 7.53 -23.35 -2.62
CA LEU A 359 7.76 -22.03 -3.22
C LEU A 359 8.65 -21.17 -2.32
N CYS A 360 8.44 -21.19 -1.00
CA CYS A 360 9.30 -20.46 -0.07
C CYS A 360 10.76 -20.93 -0.13
N LEU A 361 10.99 -22.26 -0.19
CA LEU A 361 12.33 -22.84 -0.38
C LEU A 361 12.98 -22.40 -1.67
N ASN A 362 12.27 -22.47 -2.77
CA ASN A 362 12.75 -22.07 -4.08
C ASN A 362 13.13 -20.58 -4.11
N ILE A 363 12.30 -19.71 -3.56
CA ILE A 363 12.61 -18.28 -3.42
C ILE A 363 13.88 -18.08 -2.59
N CYS A 364 14.03 -18.81 -1.48
CA CYS A 364 15.22 -18.74 -0.62
C CYS A 364 16.49 -19.27 -1.33
N ARG A 365 16.37 -20.25 -2.24
CA ARG A 365 17.44 -20.76 -3.09
C ARG A 365 17.82 -19.85 -4.25
N GLY A 366 17.00 -18.81 -4.50
CA GLY A 366 17.27 -17.80 -5.54
C GLY A 366 16.36 -17.88 -6.75
N ASP A 367 15.36 -18.77 -6.75
CA ASP A 367 14.40 -18.83 -7.86
C ASP A 367 13.61 -17.52 -7.95
N ARG A 368 13.43 -17.07 -9.18
CA ARG A 368 12.67 -15.86 -9.54
C ARG A 368 11.81 -16.14 -10.77
N PRO A 369 10.76 -15.35 -11.00
CA PRO A 369 9.99 -15.45 -12.23
C PRO A 369 10.86 -15.28 -13.46
N GLU A 370 10.57 -16.05 -14.52
CA GLU A 370 11.32 -16.03 -15.78
C GLU A 370 11.21 -14.67 -16.47
N ILE A 371 12.32 -14.16 -16.97
CA ILE A 371 12.38 -12.86 -17.67
C ILE A 371 11.60 -12.95 -18.97
N ILE A 372 10.70 -12.02 -19.18
CA ILE A 372 9.90 -11.93 -20.41
C ILE A 372 10.78 -11.43 -21.54
N GLU A 373 10.78 -12.18 -22.64
CA GLU A 373 11.53 -11.85 -23.86
C GLU A 373 11.14 -10.47 -24.39
N GLY A 374 12.12 -9.70 -24.86
CA GLY A 374 11.91 -8.33 -25.35
C GLY A 374 11.84 -7.25 -24.26
N THR A 375 11.93 -7.62 -22.98
CA THR A 375 12.03 -6.64 -21.91
C THR A 375 13.33 -5.85 -22.01
N MET A 376 13.25 -4.52 -21.86
CA MET A 376 14.39 -3.61 -21.93
C MET A 376 15.54 -4.04 -21.00
N PRO A 377 16.79 -4.17 -21.46
CA PRO A 377 17.89 -4.70 -20.65
C PRO A 377 18.13 -3.94 -19.35
N GLU A 378 18.08 -2.62 -19.38
CA GLU A 378 18.27 -1.78 -18.17
C GLU A 378 17.14 -1.99 -17.14
N TYR A 379 15.91 -2.22 -17.63
CA TYR A 379 14.79 -2.58 -16.78
C TYR A 379 14.99 -3.95 -16.12
N VAL A 380 15.47 -4.93 -16.87
CA VAL A 380 15.78 -6.27 -16.36
C VAL A 380 16.88 -6.21 -15.30
N GLU A 381 17.94 -5.42 -15.55
CA GLU A 381 19.03 -5.24 -14.59
C GLU A 381 18.52 -4.62 -13.27
N LEU A 382 17.75 -3.53 -13.35
CA LEU A 382 17.18 -2.89 -12.18
C LEU A 382 16.25 -3.83 -11.42
N MET A 383 15.38 -4.55 -12.12
CA MET A 383 14.46 -5.54 -11.55
C MET A 383 15.23 -6.64 -10.82
N LYS A 384 16.32 -7.18 -11.43
CA LYS A 384 17.19 -8.18 -10.79
C LYS A 384 17.87 -7.63 -9.54
N ARG A 385 18.31 -6.38 -9.55
CA ARG A 385 18.84 -5.71 -8.34
C ARG A 385 17.78 -5.60 -7.25
N CYS A 386 16.54 -5.28 -7.59
CA CYS A 386 15.46 -5.16 -6.60
C CYS A 386 15.21 -6.47 -5.85
N TRP A 387 15.25 -7.62 -6.54
CA TRP A 387 14.98 -8.92 -5.93
C TRP A 387 16.24 -9.77 -5.65
N ASP A 388 17.41 -9.14 -5.54
CA ASP A 388 18.64 -9.84 -5.14
C ASP A 388 18.46 -10.55 -3.80
N ASN A 389 19.09 -11.72 -3.64
CA ASN A 389 19.06 -12.47 -2.37
C ASN A 389 19.73 -11.70 -1.23
N ASP A 390 20.73 -10.88 -1.55
CA ASP A 390 21.42 -10.02 -0.61
C ASP A 390 20.68 -8.66 -0.51
N PRO A 391 20.05 -8.35 0.65
CA PRO A 391 19.32 -7.10 0.84
C PRO A 391 20.16 -5.83 0.61
N GLU A 392 21.48 -5.91 0.89
CA GLU A 392 22.40 -4.76 0.78
C GLU A 392 22.68 -4.37 -0.68
N LYS A 393 22.40 -5.25 -1.65
CA LYS A 393 22.55 -4.97 -3.08
C LYS A 393 21.31 -4.32 -3.69
N ARG A 394 20.19 -4.36 -2.98
CA ARG A 394 18.93 -3.79 -3.47
C ARG A 394 18.99 -2.26 -3.45
N PRO A 395 18.45 -1.57 -4.46
CA PRO A 395 18.38 -0.12 -4.45
C PRO A 395 17.43 0.36 -3.34
N THR A 396 17.60 1.59 -2.91
CA THR A 396 16.64 2.27 -2.05
C THR A 396 15.43 2.77 -2.85
N ALA A 397 14.29 3.04 -2.18
CA ALA A 397 13.13 3.66 -2.83
C ALA A 397 13.46 5.02 -3.46
N ASN A 398 14.41 5.77 -2.87
CA ASN A 398 14.88 7.04 -3.45
C ASN A 398 15.67 6.83 -4.75
N GLU A 399 16.57 5.83 -4.81
CA GLU A 399 17.29 5.51 -6.03
C GLU A 399 16.33 5.07 -7.15
N LEU A 400 15.34 4.23 -6.82
CA LEU A 400 14.28 3.84 -7.76
C LEU A 400 13.55 5.05 -8.33
N ARG A 401 13.14 5.98 -7.46
CA ARG A 401 12.47 7.21 -7.88
C ARG A 401 13.32 8.03 -8.84
N VAL A 402 14.61 8.20 -8.55
CA VAL A 402 15.52 8.95 -9.43
C VAL A 402 15.60 8.28 -10.80
N ILE A 403 15.81 6.96 -10.84
CA ILE A 403 15.91 6.18 -12.08
C ILE A 403 14.61 6.30 -12.90
N PHE A 404 13.43 6.12 -12.28
CA PHE A 404 12.17 6.21 -13.01
C PHE A 404 11.83 7.64 -13.45
N THR A 405 12.23 8.66 -12.69
CA THR A 405 12.11 10.05 -13.13
C THR A 405 12.94 10.29 -14.41
N GLU A 406 14.18 9.80 -14.46
CA GLU A 406 15.03 9.87 -15.67
C GLU A 406 14.42 9.10 -16.84
N TRP A 407 13.88 7.89 -16.57
CA TRP A 407 13.26 7.09 -17.62
C TRP A 407 11.98 7.70 -18.17
N LYS A 408 11.17 8.37 -17.35
CA LYS A 408 10.02 9.15 -17.83
C LYS A 408 10.41 10.27 -18.80
N GLU A 409 11.51 10.95 -18.52
CA GLU A 409 12.02 12.00 -19.40
C GLU A 409 12.58 11.42 -20.71
N LYS A 410 13.27 10.27 -20.62
CA LYS A 410 13.86 9.58 -21.76
C LYS A 410 12.81 8.89 -22.65
N TYR A 411 11.74 8.37 -22.04
CA TYR A 411 10.66 7.63 -22.68
C TYR A 411 9.31 8.26 -22.32
N PRO A 412 9.00 9.46 -22.85
CA PRO A 412 7.76 10.16 -22.54
C PRO A 412 6.53 9.38 -23.01
N ILE A 413 5.43 9.53 -22.30
CA ILE A 413 4.13 8.96 -22.69
C ILE A 413 3.76 9.55 -24.04
N GLU A 414 3.46 8.70 -25.02
CA GLU A 414 2.83 9.16 -26.25
C GLU A 414 1.36 9.49 -25.96
N GLU A 415 0.97 10.75 -26.11
CA GLU A 415 -0.42 11.24 -25.87
C GLU A 415 -1.44 10.64 -26.84
N ASP A 416 -0.98 9.98 -27.90
CA ASP A 416 -1.79 9.48 -29.00
C ASP A 416 -2.51 8.18 -28.60
N GLU A 417 -3.80 8.25 -28.26
CA GLU A 417 -4.61 7.07 -27.91
C GLU A 417 -4.62 6.01 -29.04
N GLU A 418 -4.42 6.41 -30.31
CA GLU A 418 -4.35 5.50 -31.45
C GLU A 418 -3.12 4.59 -31.44
N LYS A 419 -2.09 4.95 -30.69
CA LYS A 419 -0.86 4.13 -30.56
C LYS A 419 -0.89 3.14 -29.41
N ARG A 420 -1.95 3.13 -28.61
CA ARG A 420 -2.14 2.12 -27.57
C ARG A 420 -2.34 0.77 -28.22
N ILE A 421 -1.53 -0.22 -27.85
CA ILE A 421 -1.69 -1.59 -28.32
C ILE A 421 -2.94 -2.16 -27.65
N PRO A 422 -4.02 -2.47 -28.39
CA PRO A 422 -5.19 -3.10 -27.81
C PRO A 422 -4.82 -4.49 -27.28
N ILE A 423 -5.48 -4.89 -26.19
CA ILE A 423 -5.35 -6.27 -25.68
C ILE A 423 -5.82 -7.21 -26.79
N PRO A 424 -4.97 -8.18 -27.26
CA PRO A 424 -5.38 -9.10 -28.30
C PRO A 424 -6.63 -9.86 -27.92
N GLU A 425 -7.59 -9.98 -28.85
CA GLU A 425 -8.84 -10.76 -28.63
C GLU A 425 -8.57 -12.22 -28.25
N ASN A 426 -7.42 -12.76 -28.63
CA ASN A 426 -6.99 -14.13 -28.37
C ASN A 426 -6.04 -14.24 -27.16
N GLU A 427 -5.95 -13.19 -26.30
CA GLU A 427 -5.14 -13.32 -25.07
C GLU A 427 -5.70 -14.47 -24.23
N GLN A 428 -4.84 -15.41 -23.90
CA GLN A 428 -5.24 -16.60 -23.16
C GLN A 428 -5.67 -16.20 -21.73
N GLU A 429 -6.78 -16.76 -21.28
CA GLU A 429 -7.23 -16.61 -19.89
C GLU A 429 -6.12 -17.10 -18.94
N ILE A 430 -5.82 -16.31 -17.91
CA ILE A 430 -4.79 -16.65 -16.94
C ILE A 430 -5.27 -17.84 -16.11
N ILE A 431 -4.59 -18.99 -16.26
CA ILE A 431 -4.90 -20.19 -15.47
C ILE A 431 -4.11 -20.13 -14.17
N TYR A 432 -4.83 -19.98 -13.07
CA TYR A 432 -4.25 -20.01 -11.73
C TYR A 432 -4.14 -21.44 -11.22
N HIS A 433 -3.03 -21.76 -10.56
CA HIS A 433 -2.96 -23.01 -9.80
C HIS A 433 -3.98 -22.96 -8.63
N PRO A 434 -4.75 -24.04 -8.35
CA PRO A 434 -5.77 -24.03 -7.30
C PRO A 434 -5.27 -23.66 -5.89
N LYS A 435 -3.99 -23.91 -5.60
CA LYS A 435 -3.34 -23.55 -4.34
C LYS A 435 -2.53 -22.23 -4.43
N SER A 436 -2.59 -21.47 -5.54
CA SER A 436 -2.02 -20.12 -5.59
C SER A 436 -2.92 -19.17 -4.79
N CYS A 437 -2.33 -18.34 -3.94
CA CYS A 437 -3.06 -17.44 -3.06
C CYS A 437 -2.38 -16.07 -3.02
N TYR A 438 -3.13 -15.02 -3.37
CA TYR A 438 -2.66 -13.64 -3.42
C TYR A 438 -3.31 -12.75 -2.36
N THR A 439 -3.88 -13.36 -1.33
CA THR A 439 -4.36 -12.66 -0.13
C THR A 439 -3.29 -12.72 0.94
N SER A 440 -3.01 -11.58 1.59
CA SER A 440 -2.09 -11.51 2.71
C SER A 440 -2.57 -12.41 3.85
N ARG A 441 -1.70 -13.27 4.35
CA ARG A 441 -1.99 -14.26 5.39
C ARG A 441 -0.78 -14.54 6.27
N LYS A 442 -1.02 -15.18 7.38
CA LYS A 442 0.03 -15.62 8.31
C LYS A 442 0.67 -16.91 7.85
N PHE A 443 1.99 -17.03 8.04
CA PHE A 443 2.79 -18.23 7.81
C PHE A 443 3.68 -18.52 9.00
N ASP A 444 3.96 -19.81 9.22
CA ASP A 444 4.89 -20.30 10.24
C ASP A 444 5.84 -21.35 9.63
N TYR A 445 6.53 -20.97 8.56
CA TYR A 445 7.44 -21.88 7.86
C TYR A 445 8.93 -21.64 8.20
N SER A 446 9.27 -20.54 8.88
CA SER A 446 10.66 -20.08 9.02
C SER A 446 11.59 -21.09 9.70
N ALA A 447 11.14 -21.75 10.76
CA ALA A 447 11.95 -22.77 11.45
C ALA A 447 12.27 -23.95 10.53
N ARG A 448 11.25 -24.48 9.84
CA ARG A 448 11.39 -25.61 8.92
C ARG A 448 12.20 -25.25 7.67
N LEU A 449 12.01 -24.05 7.12
CA LEU A 449 12.81 -23.53 6.00
C LEU A 449 14.30 -23.49 6.36
N ASN A 450 14.64 -22.92 7.51
CA ASN A 450 16.02 -22.86 7.95
C ASN A 450 16.63 -24.24 8.20
N GLU A 451 15.87 -25.19 8.73
CA GLU A 451 16.32 -26.57 8.92
C GLU A 451 16.68 -27.23 7.58
N ILE A 452 15.82 -27.10 6.55
CA ILE A 452 16.06 -27.69 5.23
C ILE A 452 17.26 -27.00 4.56
N LEU A 453 17.33 -25.66 4.56
CA LEU A 453 18.41 -24.91 3.94
C LEU A 453 19.78 -25.20 4.61
N LEU A 454 19.81 -25.38 5.94
CA LEU A 454 21.04 -25.79 6.63
C LEU A 454 21.51 -27.20 6.23
N ARG A 455 20.58 -28.12 6.01
CA ARG A 455 20.94 -29.48 5.51
C ARG A 455 21.51 -29.40 4.09
N ASP A 456 20.93 -28.60 3.20
CA ASP A 456 21.46 -28.38 1.85
C ASP A 456 22.88 -27.83 1.91
N GLU A 457 23.13 -26.77 2.71
CA GLU A 457 24.46 -26.17 2.89
C GLU A 457 25.49 -27.15 3.48
N LEU A 458 25.07 -28.06 4.36
CA LEU A 458 25.95 -29.11 4.92
C LEU A 458 26.25 -30.20 3.91
N SER A 459 25.25 -30.63 3.12
CA SER A 459 25.44 -31.62 2.06
C SER A 459 26.40 -31.13 0.98
N ASP A 460 26.29 -29.89 0.54
CA ASP A 460 27.22 -29.30 -0.43
C ASP A 460 28.66 -29.20 0.11
N LYS A 461 28.83 -28.90 1.39
CA LYS A 461 30.17 -28.90 2.03
C LYS A 461 30.78 -30.29 2.12
N ILE A 462 29.98 -31.33 2.37
CA ILE A 462 30.43 -32.72 2.46
C ILE A 462 30.90 -33.19 1.06
N VAL A 463 30.16 -32.91 0.01
CA VAL A 463 30.54 -33.27 -1.36
C VAL A 463 31.87 -32.59 -1.80
N ILE A 464 32.11 -31.35 -1.35
CA ILE A 464 33.36 -30.62 -1.65
C ILE A 464 34.55 -31.20 -0.91
N THR A 465 34.37 -31.77 0.30
CA THR A 465 35.44 -32.39 1.10
C THR A 465 35.78 -33.78 0.59
N ASP A 466 34.82 -34.57 0.14
CA ASP A 466 35.06 -35.92 -0.40
C ASP A 466 35.89 -35.92 -1.71
N ASN A 467 35.80 -34.85 -2.50
CA ASN A 467 36.62 -34.66 -3.69
C ASN A 467 38.11 -34.29 -3.36
N LYS A 468 38.49 -34.14 -2.11
CA LYS A 468 39.85 -33.74 -1.71
C LYS A 468 40.61 -34.77 -0.86
N ASN A 469 39.96 -35.81 -0.33
CA ASN A 469 40.64 -36.82 0.49
C ASN A 469 40.06 -38.23 0.27
N ASP A 470 40.75 -39.05 -0.49
CA ASP A 470 40.61 -40.53 -0.50
C ASP A 470 41.14 -41.09 0.80
N ASN A 471 40.35 -41.10 1.89
CA ASN A 471 40.53 -41.98 3.05
C ASN A 471 39.56 -41.55 4.17
N ASN A 472 38.31 -42.05 4.18
CA ASN A 472 37.54 -42.36 5.39
C ASN A 472 36.14 -42.97 5.02
N VAL A 473 36.14 -44.32 4.97
CA VAL A 473 34.94 -45.14 4.65
C VAL A 473 34.06 -45.45 5.86
N ALA A 474 34.22 -44.75 6.99
CA ALA A 474 33.52 -45.12 8.23
C ALA A 474 32.32 -44.23 8.65
N ILE A 475 32.05 -43.14 7.98
CA ILE A 475 30.96 -42.20 8.39
C ILE A 475 29.69 -42.33 7.52
N SER A 476 29.80 -42.98 6.36
CA SER A 476 28.70 -43.07 5.36
C SER A 476 27.53 -43.99 5.78
N LYS A 477 27.74 -44.97 6.62
CA LYS A 477 26.69 -45.95 6.98
C LYS A 477 25.65 -45.49 8.00
N ASN A 478 25.90 -44.42 8.76
CA ASN A 478 24.95 -43.90 9.73
C ASN A 478 24.06 -42.78 9.16
N LEU A 479 24.35 -42.22 7.97
CA LEU A 479 23.57 -41.17 7.35
C LEU A 479 22.37 -41.73 6.56
N ASP A 480 22.50 -42.88 5.87
CA ASP A 480 21.46 -43.47 5.07
C ASP A 480 20.28 -44.00 5.93
N GLU A 481 20.53 -44.46 7.16
CA GLU A 481 19.46 -44.89 8.09
C GLU A 481 18.74 -43.71 8.79
N LEU A 482 19.40 -42.56 8.96
CA LEU A 482 18.78 -41.33 9.45
C LEU A 482 17.87 -40.69 8.36
N ASP A 483 18.30 -40.70 7.11
CA ASP A 483 17.55 -40.11 5.99
C ASP A 483 16.20 -40.77 5.77
N ASP A 484 16.10 -42.11 5.85
CA ASP A 484 14.86 -42.83 5.61
C ASP A 484 13.80 -42.63 6.70
N CYS A 485 14.23 -42.46 7.97
CA CYS A 485 13.34 -42.14 9.08
C CYS A 485 12.83 -40.70 9.02
N ILE A 486 13.69 -39.77 8.60
CA ILE A 486 13.38 -38.35 8.45
C ILE A 486 12.47 -38.13 7.23
N ILE A 487 12.73 -38.78 6.10
CA ILE A 487 11.90 -38.74 4.89
C ILE A 487 10.49 -39.30 5.17
N LYS A 488 10.38 -40.38 5.97
CA LYS A 488 9.08 -40.95 6.38
C LYS A 488 8.34 -40.08 7.41
N SER A 489 9.05 -39.33 8.27
CA SER A 489 8.45 -38.33 9.15
C SER A 489 7.94 -37.14 8.35
N ILE A 490 8.76 -36.62 7.42
CA ILE A 490 8.40 -35.48 6.56
C ILE A 490 7.19 -35.81 5.65
N LYS A 491 7.10 -37.04 5.11
CA LYS A 491 5.93 -37.45 4.31
C LYS A 491 4.67 -37.52 5.16
N ARG A 492 4.73 -38.04 6.40
CA ARG A 492 3.59 -38.06 7.31
C ARG A 492 3.09 -36.67 7.67
N ASP A 493 4.02 -35.75 7.96
CA ASP A 493 3.67 -34.38 8.32
C ASP A 493 3.14 -33.58 7.14
N LEU A 494 3.54 -33.91 5.89
CA LEU A 494 3.00 -33.34 4.66
C LEU A 494 1.56 -33.84 4.40
N ASP A 495 1.30 -35.12 4.61
CA ASP A 495 -0.03 -35.72 4.45
C ASP A 495 -1.02 -35.15 5.51
N GLU A 496 -0.57 -34.94 6.77
CA GLU A 496 -1.37 -34.32 7.83
C GLU A 496 -1.65 -32.81 7.57
N LEU A 497 -0.73 -32.07 6.92
CA LEU A 497 -0.96 -30.66 6.55
C LEU A 497 -1.90 -30.52 5.34
N ASP A 498 -1.85 -31.44 4.38
CA ASP A 498 -2.82 -31.49 3.26
C ASP A 498 -4.24 -31.79 3.76
N GLU A 499 -4.41 -32.58 4.84
CA GLU A 499 -5.72 -32.83 5.45
C GLU A 499 -6.26 -31.61 6.23
N LEU A 500 -5.41 -30.78 6.83
CA LEU A 500 -5.83 -29.55 7.55
C LEU A 500 -6.31 -28.44 6.60
N ASP A 501 -5.68 -28.28 5.43
CA ASP A 501 -6.09 -27.30 4.41
C ASP A 501 -7.44 -27.69 3.76
N ASP A 502 -7.73 -28.98 3.59
CA ASP A 502 -8.99 -29.47 3.01
C ASP A 502 -10.20 -29.27 3.95
N CYS A 503 -9.98 -29.19 5.27
CA CYS A 503 -11.02 -28.84 6.25
C CYS A 503 -11.46 -27.38 6.18
N THR A 504 -10.57 -26.46 5.82
CA THR A 504 -10.88 -25.02 5.72
C THR A 504 -11.71 -24.72 4.46
N ILE A 505 -11.43 -25.41 3.36
CA ILE A 505 -12.15 -25.25 2.08
C ILE A 505 -13.57 -25.83 2.14
N LYS A 506 -13.79 -26.89 2.91
CA LYS A 506 -15.12 -27.50 3.08
C LYS A 506 -16.08 -26.68 3.94
N ARG A 507 -15.57 -25.76 4.77
CA ARG A 507 -16.40 -24.84 5.57
C ARG A 507 -16.96 -23.66 4.75
N ILE A 508 -16.25 -23.23 3.72
CA ILE A 508 -16.67 -22.12 2.84
C ILE A 508 -17.76 -22.53 1.83
N LYS A 509 -17.99 -23.82 1.61
CA LYS A 509 -19.01 -24.32 0.67
C LYS A 509 -20.36 -24.69 1.32
N ARG A 510 -20.57 -24.41 2.61
CA ARG A 510 -21.78 -24.79 3.36
C ARG A 510 -22.56 -23.67 4.02
N ASP A 511 -22.14 -22.39 3.81
CA ASP A 511 -22.90 -21.20 4.26
C ASP A 511 -23.26 -20.30 3.06
#